data_79c8c2f34b125528f540d2c8b027b497
#
_entry.id   79c8c2f34b125528f540d2c8b027b497
#
_cell.length_a   1.000
_cell.length_b   1.000
_cell.length_c   1.000
_cell.angle_alpha   90.00
_cell.angle_beta   90.00
_cell.angle_gamma   90.00
#
_symmetry.space_group_name_H-M   'P 1'
#
loop_
_entity.id
_entity.type
_entity.pdbx_description
1 polymer ?
#
loop_
_entity_poly.entity_id
_entity_poly.type
_entity_poly.pdbx_seq_one_letter_code
_entity_poly.pdbx_strand_id
1 'polypeptide(L)'
;MLHHKHTNDPDKDPDIGTKSRSFLHSLWICGVVQRQPNAGYGLQSEFYKKNISSRALTEHFIFFWFHWILLAFLALSGYGLIALSIWWLPRLIGTAYLQITLSYLPHKPMKNKGRYNDTRGWKAYTGTILTQGMEYHIIHHLYPSIPLHKTPSAFRDMRHILEKKNLNIEKNYILPKI
;
A
#
# COMPACT_ATOMS: atom_id res chain seq x y z
N MET A 1 -12.78 0.82 -1.47
CA MET A 1 -13.51 0.27 -2.64
C MET A 1 -13.33 1.06 -3.94
N LEU A 2 -13.19 2.39 -3.93
CA LEU A 2 -12.92 3.16 -5.16
C LEU A 2 -11.60 2.79 -5.82
N HIS A 3 -10.54 2.58 -5.03
CA HIS A 3 -9.26 2.06 -5.53
C HIS A 3 -9.45 0.75 -6.31
N HIS A 4 -10.13 -0.25 -5.76
CA HIS A 4 -10.36 -1.53 -6.44
C HIS A 4 -11.16 -1.41 -7.74
N LYS A 5 -11.96 -0.37 -7.88
CA LYS A 5 -12.73 -0.12 -9.11
C LYS A 5 -11.92 0.61 -10.17
N HIS A 6 -10.98 1.44 -9.75
CA HIS A 6 -10.27 2.38 -10.60
C HIS A 6 -8.75 2.27 -10.48
N THR A 7 -8.24 1.16 -9.99
CA THR A 7 -6.81 0.92 -9.77
C THR A 7 -5.97 1.36 -10.96
N ASN A 8 -4.90 2.10 -10.69
CA ASN A 8 -3.99 2.68 -11.69
C ASN A 8 -4.62 3.72 -12.64
N ASP A 9 -5.87 4.14 -12.43
CA ASP A 9 -6.48 5.21 -13.20
C ASP A 9 -6.00 6.57 -12.66
N PRO A 10 -5.35 7.43 -13.48
CA PRO A 10 -4.78 8.68 -13.01
C PRO A 10 -5.83 9.67 -12.49
N ASP A 11 -7.08 9.57 -12.95
CA ASP A 11 -8.13 10.52 -12.63
C ASP A 11 -9.09 10.03 -11.53
N LYS A 12 -9.15 8.71 -11.29
CA LYS A 12 -10.18 8.10 -10.45
C LYS A 12 -9.63 7.25 -9.32
N ASP A 13 -8.36 6.85 -9.39
CA ASP A 13 -7.74 6.05 -8.33
C ASP A 13 -7.30 6.94 -7.17
N PRO A 14 -7.91 6.83 -5.98
CA PRO A 14 -7.51 7.63 -4.83
C PRO A 14 -6.06 7.34 -4.39
N ASP A 15 -5.52 6.17 -4.72
CA ASP A 15 -4.18 5.75 -4.32
C ASP A 15 -3.11 6.00 -5.40
N ILE A 16 -3.46 6.74 -6.45
CA ILE A 16 -2.55 7.02 -7.56
C ILE A 16 -1.24 7.69 -7.12
N GLY A 17 -1.27 8.46 -6.03
CA GLY A 17 -0.08 9.09 -5.44
C GLY A 17 0.93 8.10 -4.87
N THR A 18 0.54 6.85 -4.61
CA THR A 18 1.45 5.78 -4.17
C THR A 18 2.11 5.04 -5.34
N LYS A 19 1.71 5.35 -6.57
CA LYS A 19 2.21 4.71 -7.77
C LYS A 19 3.71 4.93 -7.94
N SER A 20 4.45 3.86 -8.09
CA SER A 20 5.90 3.91 -8.22
C SER A 20 6.40 3.19 -9.48
N ARG A 21 7.50 3.71 -10.04
CA ARG A 21 8.13 3.20 -11.27
C ARG A 21 9.14 2.09 -10.98
N SER A 22 9.73 2.13 -9.78
CA SER A 22 10.76 1.19 -9.34
C SER A 22 10.72 1.01 -7.83
N PHE A 23 11.47 0.03 -7.32
CA PHE A 23 11.63 -0.19 -5.89
C PHE A 23 12.19 1.04 -5.17
N LEU A 24 13.25 1.65 -5.70
CA LEU A 24 13.84 2.86 -5.12
C LEU A 24 12.89 4.05 -5.17
N HIS A 25 12.11 4.19 -6.24
CA HIS A 25 11.08 5.22 -6.31
C HIS A 25 9.96 4.96 -5.29
N SER A 26 9.63 3.71 -4.99
CA SER A 26 8.69 3.35 -3.94
C SER A 26 9.18 3.80 -2.56
N LEU A 27 10.46 3.57 -2.26
CA LEU A 27 11.10 4.06 -1.03
C LEU A 27 11.13 5.59 -0.97
N TRP A 28 11.40 6.26 -2.09
CA TRP A 28 11.35 7.72 -2.18
C TRP A 28 9.95 8.27 -1.87
N ILE A 29 8.91 7.72 -2.47
CA ILE A 29 7.52 8.10 -2.18
C ILE A 29 7.25 7.96 -0.69
N CYS A 30 7.60 6.84 -0.09
CA CYS A 30 7.45 6.59 1.32
C CYS A 30 8.24 7.56 2.20
N GLY A 31 9.52 7.76 1.85
CA GLY A 31 10.46 8.54 2.64
C GLY A 31 10.22 10.04 2.59
N VAL A 32 9.87 10.57 1.45
CA VAL A 32 9.82 12.02 1.19
C VAL A 32 8.40 12.49 0.88
N VAL A 33 7.79 11.90 -0.14
CA VAL A 33 6.53 12.40 -0.65
C VAL A 33 5.41 12.28 0.38
N GLN A 34 5.22 11.11 0.99
CA GLN A 34 4.14 10.88 1.97
C GLN A 34 4.28 11.66 3.29
N ARG A 35 5.38 12.38 3.49
CA ARG A 35 5.62 13.16 4.71
C ARG A 35 5.41 14.65 4.57
N GLN A 36 5.14 15.10 3.38
CA GLN A 36 4.76 16.49 3.17
C GLN A 36 3.27 16.66 3.52
N PRO A 37 2.84 17.81 4.08
CA PRO A 37 1.43 18.05 4.41
C PRO A 37 0.46 17.89 3.23
N ASN A 38 0.98 18.14 2.02
CA ASN A 38 0.22 18.00 0.76
C ASN A 38 0.75 16.84 -0.09
N ALA A 39 1.41 15.89 0.52
CA ALA A 39 2.20 14.90 -0.14
C ALA A 39 1.38 13.89 -0.94
N GLY A 40 1.91 13.55 -2.08
CA GLY A 40 1.41 12.46 -2.93
C GLY A 40 0.04 12.74 -3.52
N TYR A 41 -0.43 13.94 -3.33
CA TYR A 41 -1.83 14.23 -3.30
C TYR A 41 -2.29 15.13 -4.44
N GLY A 42 -1.61 15.18 -5.56
CA GLY A 42 -2.16 15.93 -6.67
C GLY A 42 -3.66 15.61 -6.83
N LEU A 43 -3.95 14.45 -7.37
CA LEU A 43 -5.33 13.95 -7.48
C LEU A 43 -5.94 13.52 -6.14
N GLN A 44 -5.16 12.96 -5.22
CA GLN A 44 -5.64 12.61 -3.89
C GLN A 44 -6.12 13.82 -3.10
N SER A 45 -5.45 14.98 -3.14
CA SER A 45 -5.93 16.15 -2.40
C SER A 45 -7.27 16.62 -2.90
N GLU A 46 -7.51 16.64 -4.20
CA GLU A 46 -8.80 16.97 -4.78
C GLU A 46 -9.87 15.91 -4.50
N PHE A 47 -9.48 14.62 -4.57
CA PHE A 47 -10.35 13.52 -4.19
C PHE A 47 -10.74 13.61 -2.72
N TYR A 48 -9.78 13.81 -1.82
CA TYR A 48 -10.04 13.93 -0.39
C TYR A 48 -10.84 15.17 -0.05
N LYS A 49 -10.56 16.33 -0.65
CA LYS A 49 -11.35 17.55 -0.48
C LYS A 49 -12.82 17.34 -0.84
N LYS A 50 -13.10 16.53 -1.86
CA LYS A 50 -14.48 16.23 -2.30
C LYS A 50 -15.19 15.18 -1.45
N ASN A 51 -14.46 14.22 -0.86
CA ASN A 51 -15.04 13.02 -0.29
C ASN A 51 -14.81 12.86 1.22
N ILE A 52 -13.95 13.70 1.80
CA ILE A 52 -13.66 13.66 3.23
C ILE A 52 -14.20 14.92 3.90
N SER A 53 -14.75 14.76 5.09
CA SER A 53 -15.26 15.90 5.85
C SER A 53 -14.12 16.87 6.21
N SER A 54 -14.42 18.16 6.26
CA SER A 54 -13.48 19.20 6.71
C SER A 54 -12.89 18.89 8.08
N ARG A 55 -13.68 18.30 8.98
CA ARG A 55 -13.23 17.84 10.28
C ARG A 55 -12.10 16.79 10.15
N ALA A 56 -12.27 15.75 9.34
CA ALA A 56 -11.25 14.72 9.17
C ALA A 56 -9.96 15.27 8.53
N LEU A 57 -10.06 16.22 7.61
CA LEU A 57 -8.90 16.95 7.07
C LEU A 57 -8.19 17.76 8.15
N THR A 58 -8.93 18.49 8.97
CA THR A 58 -8.37 19.27 10.10
C THR A 58 -7.66 18.34 11.09
N GLU A 59 -8.30 17.24 11.49
CA GLU A 59 -7.70 16.25 12.36
C GLU A 59 -6.39 15.70 11.76
N HIS A 60 -6.37 15.38 10.46
CA HIS A 60 -5.15 14.93 9.77
C HIS A 60 -4.03 15.99 9.85
N PHE A 61 -4.30 17.26 9.60
CA PHE A 61 -3.32 18.34 9.71
C PHE A 61 -2.82 18.53 11.13
N ILE A 62 -3.71 18.51 12.13
CA ILE A 62 -3.33 18.61 13.54
C ILE A 62 -2.38 17.47 13.91
N PHE A 63 -2.74 16.23 13.62
CA PHE A 63 -1.88 15.08 13.91
C PHE A 63 -0.56 15.11 13.15
N PHE A 64 -0.55 15.54 11.90
CA PHE A 64 0.68 15.71 11.12
C PHE A 64 1.65 16.66 11.81
N TRP A 65 1.21 17.89 12.14
CA TRP A 65 2.06 18.90 12.78
C TRP A 65 2.42 18.53 14.21
N PHE A 66 1.51 17.92 14.96
CA PHE A 66 1.78 17.42 16.30
C PHE A 66 3.00 16.47 16.32
N HIS A 67 3.10 15.57 15.38
CA HIS A 67 4.26 14.67 15.29
C HIS A 67 5.58 15.41 15.09
N TRP A 68 5.61 16.42 14.24
CA TRP A 68 6.82 17.19 13.98
C TRP A 68 7.18 18.08 15.17
N ILE A 69 6.20 18.74 15.76
CA ILE A 69 6.39 19.59 16.96
C ILE A 69 6.91 18.74 18.11
N LEU A 70 6.30 17.58 18.37
CA LEU A 70 6.74 16.67 19.43
C LEU A 70 8.15 16.15 19.18
N LEU A 71 8.49 15.79 17.93
CA LEU A 71 9.84 15.36 17.60
C LEU A 71 10.87 16.46 17.81
N ALA A 72 10.57 17.69 17.38
CA ALA A 72 11.42 18.85 17.62
C ALA A 72 11.59 19.15 19.12
N PHE A 73 10.50 19.10 19.88
CA PHE A 73 10.53 19.28 21.35
C PHE A 73 11.43 18.22 22.01
N LEU A 74 11.28 16.95 21.69
CA LEU A 74 12.10 15.87 22.24
C LEU A 74 13.57 16.04 21.86
N ALA A 75 13.84 16.47 20.62
CA ALA A 75 15.20 16.72 20.16
C ALA A 75 15.88 17.86 20.97
N LEU A 76 15.16 18.97 21.15
CA LEU A 76 15.66 20.13 21.91
C LEU A 76 15.79 19.81 23.41
N SER A 77 14.99 18.90 23.95
CA SER A 77 15.05 18.45 25.35
C SER A 77 16.13 17.39 25.62
N GLY A 78 17.00 17.06 24.65
CA GLY A 78 18.05 16.07 24.80
C GLY A 78 17.62 14.61 24.55
N TYR A 79 16.33 14.36 24.25
CA TYR A 79 15.80 13.01 23.96
C TYR A 79 15.77 12.66 22.47
N GLY A 80 16.43 13.43 21.63
CA GLY A 80 16.37 13.29 20.17
C GLY A 80 16.77 11.90 19.68
N LEU A 81 17.86 11.31 20.18
CA LEU A 81 18.29 9.97 19.78
C LEU A 81 17.28 8.88 20.20
N ILE A 82 16.69 9.02 21.37
CA ILE A 82 15.66 8.08 21.85
C ILE A 82 14.42 8.18 20.94
N ALA A 83 13.93 9.39 20.70
CA ALA A 83 12.77 9.62 19.84
C ALA A 83 13.04 9.11 18.38
N LEU A 84 14.24 9.31 17.89
CA LEU A 84 14.64 8.79 16.58
C LEU A 84 14.63 7.26 16.53
N SER A 85 15.19 6.61 17.54
CA SER A 85 15.37 5.15 17.57
C SER A 85 14.07 4.38 17.82
N ILE A 86 13.25 4.82 18.79
CA ILE A 86 12.07 4.05 19.21
C ILE A 86 10.78 4.47 18.53
N TRP A 87 10.75 5.62 17.91
CA TRP A 87 9.53 6.14 17.24
C TRP A 87 9.73 6.43 15.76
N TRP A 88 10.67 7.31 15.42
CA TRP A 88 10.85 7.77 14.03
C TRP A 88 11.33 6.65 13.09
N LEU A 89 12.39 5.96 13.46
CA LEU A 89 12.97 4.90 12.64
C LEU A 89 12.04 3.70 12.45
N PRO A 90 11.38 3.15 13.50
CA PRO A 90 10.39 2.09 13.32
C PRO A 90 9.21 2.52 12.45
N ARG A 91 8.74 3.76 12.58
CA ARG A 91 7.69 4.31 11.71
C ARG A 91 8.14 4.38 10.27
N LEU A 92 9.37 4.81 10.00
CA LEU A 92 9.93 4.87 8.67
C LEU A 92 10.00 3.49 8.03
N ILE A 93 10.54 2.51 8.75
CA ILE A 93 10.64 1.11 8.31
C ILE A 93 9.24 0.53 8.06
N GLY A 94 8.32 0.71 8.99
CA GLY A 94 6.94 0.23 8.85
C GLY A 94 6.22 0.83 7.65
N THR A 95 6.38 2.14 7.42
CA THR A 95 5.76 2.80 6.25
C THR A 95 6.39 2.30 4.95
N ALA A 96 7.72 2.10 4.91
CA ALA A 96 8.40 1.55 3.74
C ALA A 96 7.93 0.11 3.45
N TYR A 97 7.82 -0.70 4.49
CA TYR A 97 7.29 -2.05 4.40
C TYR A 97 5.88 -2.08 3.82
N LEU A 98 4.96 -1.27 4.34
CA LEU A 98 3.59 -1.18 3.84
C LEU A 98 3.55 -0.69 2.38
N GLN A 99 4.33 0.33 2.04
CA GLN A 99 4.41 0.84 0.66
C GLN A 99 4.87 -0.24 -0.33
N ILE A 100 5.85 -1.06 0.07
CA ILE A 100 6.36 -2.13 -0.79
C ILE A 100 5.35 -3.26 -0.90
N THR A 101 4.83 -3.74 0.23
CA THR A 101 4.00 -4.94 0.28
C THR A 101 2.57 -4.70 -0.19
N LEU A 102 1.97 -3.55 0.14
CA LEU A 102 0.57 -3.26 -0.18
C LEU A 102 0.40 -2.50 -1.50
N SER A 103 1.39 -1.69 -1.89
CA SER A 103 1.25 -0.84 -3.08
C SER A 103 2.15 -1.32 -4.23
N TYR A 104 3.47 -1.38 -4.02
CA TYR A 104 4.40 -1.64 -5.11
C TYR A 104 4.31 -3.07 -5.67
N LEU A 105 4.48 -4.09 -4.82
CA LEU A 105 4.53 -5.48 -5.26
C LEU A 105 3.21 -5.97 -5.89
N PRO A 106 2.04 -5.72 -5.30
CA PRO A 106 0.78 -6.19 -5.85
C PRO A 106 0.40 -5.54 -7.18
N HIS A 107 0.78 -4.29 -7.39
CA HIS A 107 0.35 -3.49 -8.55
C HIS A 107 1.41 -3.36 -9.64
N LYS A 108 2.60 -3.91 -9.45
CA LYS A 108 3.65 -3.89 -10.47
C LYS A 108 3.19 -4.60 -11.75
N PRO A 109 3.37 -4.02 -12.94
CA PRO A 109 4.13 -2.82 -13.29
C PRO A 109 3.39 -1.48 -13.12
N MET A 110 2.28 -1.40 -12.40
CA MET A 110 1.50 -0.20 -12.04
C MET A 110 0.99 0.62 -13.26
N LYS A 111 0.82 -0.02 -14.39
CA LYS A 111 0.32 0.59 -15.63
C LYS A 111 -0.94 -0.08 -16.17
N ASN A 112 -1.19 -1.30 -15.74
CA ASN A 112 -2.35 -2.05 -16.19
C ASN A 112 -3.61 -1.54 -15.49
N LYS A 113 -4.72 -1.49 -16.19
CA LYS A 113 -6.01 -1.05 -15.69
C LYS A 113 -7.03 -2.15 -15.81
N GLY A 114 -8.09 -2.06 -15.02
CA GLY A 114 -9.22 -2.97 -15.03
C GLY A 114 -9.06 -4.15 -14.10
N ARG A 115 -10.18 -4.51 -13.49
CA ARG A 115 -10.34 -5.46 -12.37
C ARG A 115 -9.52 -6.75 -12.46
N TYR A 116 -9.22 -7.20 -13.66
CA TYR A 116 -8.53 -8.47 -13.89
C TYR A 116 -7.04 -8.32 -14.20
N ASN A 117 -6.56 -7.09 -14.44
CA ASN A 117 -5.20 -6.83 -14.90
C ASN A 117 -4.44 -5.83 -14.02
N ASP A 118 -5.11 -5.18 -13.09
CA ASP A 118 -4.60 -4.08 -12.27
C ASP A 118 -3.74 -4.56 -11.09
N THR A 119 -3.82 -5.84 -10.78
CA THR A 119 -3.04 -6.50 -9.73
C THR A 119 -2.39 -7.78 -10.22
N ARG A 120 -1.53 -8.34 -9.39
CA ARG A 120 -0.90 -9.64 -9.66
C ARG A 120 -0.82 -10.50 -8.41
N GLY A 121 -0.72 -11.81 -8.62
CA GLY A 121 -0.21 -12.75 -7.63
C GLY A 121 1.29 -12.97 -7.85
N TRP A 122 2.07 -13.15 -6.79
CA TRP A 122 3.50 -13.46 -6.90
C TRP A 122 3.94 -14.50 -5.88
N LYS A 123 5.09 -15.14 -6.12
CA LYS A 123 5.67 -16.09 -5.17
C LYS A 123 6.35 -15.32 -4.04
N ALA A 124 5.90 -15.55 -2.80
CA ALA A 124 6.58 -15.05 -1.61
C ALA A 124 7.58 -16.11 -1.12
N TYR A 125 8.87 -15.85 -1.28
CA TYR A 125 9.93 -16.76 -0.82
C TYR A 125 10.01 -16.86 0.70
N THR A 126 9.57 -15.84 1.39
CA THR A 126 9.57 -15.73 2.85
C THR A 126 8.28 -16.23 3.50
N GLY A 127 7.35 -16.76 2.70
CA GLY A 127 6.03 -17.18 3.14
C GLY A 127 5.07 -16.01 3.41
N THR A 128 3.84 -16.38 3.69
CA THR A 128 2.70 -15.44 3.87
C THR A 128 2.86 -14.51 5.08
N ILE A 129 3.68 -14.89 6.08
CA ILE A 129 3.85 -14.12 7.31
C ILE A 129 4.46 -12.74 7.02
N LEU A 130 5.55 -12.68 6.24
CA LEU A 130 6.22 -11.40 5.93
C LEU A 130 5.50 -10.56 4.88
N THR A 131 4.61 -11.14 4.10
CA THR A 131 3.80 -10.42 3.12
C THR A 131 2.40 -10.12 3.63
N GLN A 132 2.02 -10.68 4.78
CA GLN A 132 0.67 -10.60 5.33
C GLN A 132 -0.41 -11.08 4.32
N GLY A 133 -0.06 -12.05 3.46
CA GLY A 133 -0.97 -12.57 2.42
C GLY A 133 -1.09 -11.69 1.18
N MET A 134 -0.28 -10.64 1.06
CA MET A 134 -0.36 -9.72 -0.08
C MET A 134 0.08 -10.35 -1.40
N GLU A 135 0.81 -11.44 -1.39
CA GLU A 135 1.06 -12.26 -2.58
C GLU A 135 -0.22 -12.78 -3.23
N TYR A 136 -1.32 -12.80 -2.48
CA TYR A 136 -2.68 -13.14 -2.96
C TYR A 136 -3.55 -11.91 -3.22
N HIS A 137 -2.97 -10.72 -3.35
CA HIS A 137 -3.69 -9.45 -3.46
C HIS A 137 -4.70 -9.41 -4.64
N ILE A 138 -4.43 -10.18 -5.68
CA ILE A 138 -5.39 -10.39 -6.77
C ILE A 138 -6.75 -10.89 -6.28
N ILE A 139 -6.76 -11.78 -5.27
CA ILE A 139 -8.01 -12.26 -4.67
C ILE A 139 -8.71 -11.14 -3.92
N HIS A 140 -7.94 -10.30 -3.20
CA HIS A 140 -8.49 -9.15 -2.51
C HIS A 140 -9.15 -8.13 -3.48
N HIS A 141 -8.56 -7.87 -4.64
CA HIS A 141 -9.15 -7.01 -5.66
C HIS A 141 -10.39 -7.61 -6.31
N LEU A 142 -10.39 -8.91 -6.54
CA LEU A 142 -11.54 -9.60 -7.13
C LEU A 142 -12.71 -9.72 -6.14
N TYR A 143 -12.40 -10.04 -4.88
CA TYR A 143 -13.36 -10.35 -3.83
C TYR A 143 -12.95 -9.70 -2.50
N PRO A 144 -13.11 -8.37 -2.35
CA PRO A 144 -12.65 -7.63 -1.16
C PRO A 144 -13.28 -8.07 0.16
N SER A 145 -14.38 -8.80 0.09
CA SER A 145 -15.08 -9.35 1.27
C SER A 145 -14.40 -10.59 1.85
N ILE A 146 -13.46 -11.22 1.11
CA ILE A 146 -12.72 -12.36 1.64
C ILE A 146 -11.66 -11.85 2.63
N PRO A 147 -11.70 -12.30 3.91
CA PRO A 147 -10.69 -11.91 4.89
C PRO A 147 -9.28 -12.32 4.45
N LEU A 148 -8.27 -11.50 4.75
CA LEU A 148 -6.89 -11.72 4.29
C LEU A 148 -6.35 -13.12 4.67
N HIS A 149 -6.66 -13.62 5.86
CA HIS A 149 -6.23 -14.97 6.28
C HIS A 149 -6.88 -16.11 5.48
N LYS A 150 -7.94 -15.84 4.73
CA LYS A 150 -8.61 -16.80 3.83
C LYS A 150 -8.17 -16.65 2.37
N THR A 151 -7.43 -15.61 2.01
CA THR A 151 -7.00 -15.41 0.61
C THR A 151 -6.10 -16.53 0.07
N PRO A 152 -5.22 -17.20 0.87
CA PRO A 152 -4.45 -18.35 0.38
C PRO A 152 -5.33 -19.53 -0.04
N SER A 153 -6.36 -19.87 0.75
CA SER A 153 -7.30 -20.96 0.38
C SER A 153 -8.14 -20.56 -0.83
N ALA A 154 -8.70 -19.36 -0.83
CA ALA A 154 -9.47 -18.86 -1.97
C ALA A 154 -8.64 -18.83 -3.26
N PHE A 155 -7.36 -18.42 -3.21
CA PHE A 155 -6.47 -18.46 -4.36
C PHE A 155 -6.29 -19.89 -4.90
N ARG A 156 -6.10 -20.87 -4.00
CA ARG A 156 -5.95 -22.27 -4.35
C ARG A 156 -7.18 -22.80 -5.08
N ASP A 157 -8.35 -22.54 -4.48
CA ASP A 157 -9.63 -23.04 -5.01
C ASP A 157 -9.98 -22.39 -6.37
N MET A 158 -9.61 -21.12 -6.55
CA MET A 158 -9.91 -20.34 -7.75
C MET A 158 -8.82 -20.41 -8.82
N ARG A 159 -7.67 -20.99 -8.54
CA ARG A 159 -6.48 -20.96 -9.41
C ARG A 159 -6.80 -21.34 -10.87
N HIS A 160 -7.57 -22.40 -11.09
CA HIS A 160 -7.95 -22.85 -12.41
C HIS A 160 -8.77 -21.79 -13.19
N ILE A 161 -9.60 -21.01 -12.49
CA ILE A 161 -10.36 -19.90 -13.07
C ILE A 161 -9.43 -18.74 -13.42
N LEU A 162 -8.50 -18.41 -12.50
CA LEU A 162 -7.54 -17.32 -12.68
C LEU A 162 -6.63 -17.61 -13.91
N GLU A 163 -6.15 -18.84 -14.02
CA GLU A 163 -5.34 -19.30 -15.17
C GLU A 163 -6.14 -19.28 -16.49
N LYS A 164 -7.37 -19.80 -16.48
CA LYS A 164 -8.25 -19.79 -17.65
C LYS A 164 -8.56 -18.39 -18.16
N LYS A 165 -8.62 -17.42 -17.26
CA LYS A 165 -8.85 -16.00 -17.58
C LYS A 165 -7.56 -15.22 -17.86
N ASN A 166 -6.40 -15.88 -17.93
CA ASN A 166 -5.10 -15.26 -18.15
C ASN A 166 -4.80 -14.10 -17.18
N LEU A 167 -5.20 -14.24 -15.93
CA LEU A 167 -4.90 -13.23 -14.94
C LEU A 167 -3.41 -13.22 -14.62
N ASN A 168 -2.93 -12.08 -14.12
CA ASN A 168 -1.52 -11.87 -13.83
C ASN A 168 -1.07 -12.62 -12.57
N ILE A 169 -0.90 -13.92 -12.69
CA ILE A 169 -0.32 -14.80 -11.66
C ILE A 169 1.00 -15.36 -12.15
N GLU A 170 2.00 -15.45 -11.28
CA GLU A 170 3.27 -16.05 -11.66
C GLU A 170 3.07 -17.54 -11.97
N LYS A 171 3.50 -17.98 -13.16
CA LYS A 171 3.33 -19.38 -13.62
C LYS A 171 3.95 -20.40 -12.66
N ASN A 172 5.02 -20.01 -11.97
CA ASN A 172 5.75 -20.87 -11.02
C ASN A 172 5.30 -20.69 -9.56
N TYR A 173 4.08 -20.23 -9.35
CA TYR A 173 3.53 -20.08 -8.01
C TYR A 173 3.27 -21.46 -7.41
N ILE A 174 4.24 -21.96 -6.66
CA ILE A 174 4.10 -23.22 -5.91
C ILE A 174 3.46 -22.85 -4.57
N LEU A 175 2.21 -23.24 -4.40
CA LEU A 175 1.58 -23.14 -3.09
C LEU A 175 2.37 -23.99 -2.10
N PRO A 176 2.68 -23.48 -0.89
CA PRO A 176 3.21 -24.35 0.16
C PRO A 176 2.20 -25.48 0.37
N LYS A 177 2.70 -26.71 0.39
CA LYS A 177 1.91 -27.87 0.84
C LYS A 177 1.63 -27.62 2.32
N ILE A 178 0.37 -27.43 2.66
CA ILE A 178 -0.10 -27.41 4.06
C ILE A 178 -0.29 -28.86 4.48
#